data_6f6d3f855c3d029ea79fa207434f23ed
#
_entry.id   6f6d3f855c3d029ea79fa207434f23ed
#
_cell.length_a   1.000
_cell.length_b   1.000
_cell.length_c   1.000
_cell.angle_alpha   90.00
_cell.angle_beta   90.00
_cell.angle_gamma   90.00
#
_symmetry.space_group_name_H-M   'P 1'
#
loop_
_entity.id
_entity.type
_entity.pdbx_description
1 polymer ?
#
loop_
_entity_poly.entity_id
_entity_poly.type
_entity_poly.pdbx_seq_one_letter_code
_entity_poly.pdbx_strand_id
1 'polypeptide(L)'
;MEHESFEDEGTAAVMNERFVNVKVDREERPDLDSVYMDAVVALTGHGGWPMTVFLTPAGEPFYGGTYFPPQPRHGLPSFRQVLEAASEAYTQRPHDVARAAKQLVEAVRSSAEVEPSREPLSPSILSQAVRGLHAQFDQRFGGFGHAPKFPPASTLEFLLRRGELEMVRTTLDTMAAGGMYDLVGGGFHRYSVDERWLVPHFEKMLYDNALLAQTYLHAWVVTAEERYREIAEETLGYVLRELALPEGGFGSSQDADTEGVEGLTFTWTEAEGAPAELLEPFEHGRSILRGTLTPELKAHLFEIRDRRPKPARDDKAIASWNGLLLAALAEAGRRIPPNGELLGAGKRLAEFLLGPLSTPDGRLYRSWRDGRAGAYGYLEDYADVANGLYELHVATGERRWLDEAHRLARLAVQLFSDDERGGFYLSPAGGEELVARKKDFDDHPTPSGNSMLAYVLLRLARIYGDDDLERRAVGVFRLIHRGLTRAPSAFGHALCALDLHLSPPREIAIVGPVTSPVARAALAPFEPNTVVAVGPADDVPLLAGKGLVDGKPAVYVCERFACQAPATAPEELGISPGVRS
;
A
#
# COMPACT_ATOMS: atom_id res chain seq x y z
N MET A 1 12.64 20.24 -10.78
CA MET A 1 12.88 20.37 -12.25
C MET A 1 11.72 21.06 -12.98
N GLU A 2 10.49 21.00 -12.49
CA GLU A 2 9.37 21.68 -13.15
C GLU A 2 9.65 23.18 -13.25
N HIS A 3 9.69 23.91 -12.15
CA HIS A 3 9.98 25.36 -12.14
C HIS A 3 11.40 25.73 -12.58
N GLU A 4 12.40 24.89 -12.26
CA GLU A 4 13.80 25.23 -12.51
C GLU A 4 14.25 24.99 -13.97
N SER A 5 13.64 24.03 -14.67
CA SER A 5 14.11 23.57 -15.99
C SER A 5 13.01 23.51 -17.03
N PHE A 6 11.85 22.93 -16.73
CA PHE A 6 10.82 22.72 -17.76
C PHE A 6 10.04 23.99 -18.09
N GLU A 7 9.88 24.90 -17.12
CA GLU A 7 9.23 26.22 -17.32
C GLU A 7 10.19 27.30 -17.87
N ASP A 8 11.49 27.00 -17.96
CA ASP A 8 12.43 27.90 -18.63
C ASP A 8 12.20 27.89 -20.14
N GLU A 9 11.85 29.07 -20.71
CA GLU A 9 11.51 29.22 -22.13
C GLU A 9 12.62 28.73 -23.06
N GLY A 10 13.90 28.96 -22.71
CA GLY A 10 15.04 28.56 -23.50
C GLY A 10 15.23 27.05 -23.52
N THR A 11 15.03 26.39 -22.39
CA THR A 11 15.06 24.93 -22.26
C THR A 11 13.85 24.28 -22.94
N ALA A 12 12.66 24.85 -22.75
CA ALA A 12 11.43 24.38 -23.40
C ALA A 12 11.53 24.48 -24.94
N ALA A 13 12.13 25.54 -25.47
CA ALA A 13 12.36 25.68 -26.92
C ALA A 13 13.24 24.53 -27.46
N VAL A 14 14.34 24.19 -26.78
CA VAL A 14 15.22 23.06 -27.19
C VAL A 14 14.48 21.72 -27.11
N MET A 15 13.70 21.52 -26.05
CA MET A 15 12.88 20.32 -25.89
C MET A 15 11.90 20.17 -27.05
N ASN A 16 11.13 21.21 -27.35
CA ASN A 16 10.09 21.17 -28.37
C ASN A 16 10.62 21.10 -29.80
N GLU A 17 11.83 21.69 -30.06
CA GLU A 17 12.46 21.64 -31.37
C GLU A 17 13.07 20.27 -31.69
N ARG A 18 13.67 19.60 -30.68
CA ARG A 18 14.55 18.44 -30.90
C ARG A 18 14.00 17.13 -30.43
N PHE A 19 12.93 17.12 -29.64
CA PHE A 19 12.39 15.92 -29.02
C PHE A 19 10.86 15.85 -29.13
N VAL A 20 10.34 14.62 -29.09
CA VAL A 20 8.94 14.36 -28.74
C VAL A 20 8.89 14.15 -27.23
N ASN A 21 8.38 15.15 -26.51
CA ASN A 21 8.34 15.12 -25.05
C ASN A 21 7.09 14.40 -24.57
N VAL A 22 7.24 13.43 -23.67
CA VAL A 22 6.15 12.68 -23.06
C VAL A 22 6.28 12.80 -21.54
N LYS A 23 5.27 13.38 -20.89
CA LYS A 23 5.14 13.37 -19.41
C LYS A 23 4.40 12.11 -19.01
N VAL A 24 5.03 11.27 -18.20
CA VAL A 24 4.46 10.02 -17.70
C VAL A 24 4.07 10.21 -16.25
N ASP A 25 2.80 9.98 -15.94
CA ASP A 25 2.35 9.81 -14.56
C ASP A 25 2.67 8.38 -14.12
N ARG A 26 3.61 8.23 -13.19
CA ARG A 26 4.05 6.92 -12.68
C ARG A 26 2.97 6.16 -11.93
N GLU A 27 1.97 6.85 -11.41
CA GLU A 27 0.84 6.24 -10.71
C GLU A 27 -0.14 5.62 -11.68
N GLU A 28 -0.33 6.25 -12.85
CA GLU A 28 -1.15 5.70 -13.94
C GLU A 28 -0.41 4.67 -14.81
N ARG A 29 0.93 4.82 -14.94
CA ARG A 29 1.78 3.94 -15.76
C ARG A 29 2.97 3.39 -14.95
N PRO A 30 2.71 2.61 -13.89
CA PRO A 30 3.77 1.98 -13.09
C PRO A 30 4.63 1.00 -13.90
N ASP A 31 4.11 0.46 -14.98
CA ASP A 31 4.82 -0.40 -15.92
C ASP A 31 5.96 0.33 -16.65
N LEU A 32 5.68 1.53 -17.16
CA LEU A 32 6.70 2.39 -17.79
C LEU A 32 7.73 2.87 -16.79
N ASP A 33 7.26 3.35 -15.62
CA ASP A 33 8.14 3.82 -14.55
C ASP A 33 9.11 2.72 -14.12
N SER A 34 8.63 1.52 -13.85
CA SER A 34 9.44 0.39 -13.42
C SER A 34 10.49 -0.03 -14.46
N VAL A 35 10.12 -0.11 -15.74
CA VAL A 35 11.02 -0.51 -16.83
C VAL A 35 12.13 0.52 -17.03
N TYR A 36 11.79 1.81 -17.05
CA TYR A 36 12.78 2.86 -17.30
C TYR A 36 13.59 3.22 -16.05
N MET A 37 13.06 2.97 -14.85
CA MET A 37 13.84 3.05 -13.61
C MET A 37 15.00 2.05 -13.61
N ASP A 38 14.77 0.82 -14.05
CA ASP A 38 15.85 -0.17 -14.20
C ASP A 38 16.93 0.29 -15.18
N ALA A 39 16.53 0.91 -16.29
CA ALA A 39 17.48 1.49 -17.23
C ALA A 39 18.32 2.61 -16.59
N VAL A 40 17.69 3.48 -15.78
CA VAL A 40 18.39 4.55 -15.05
C VAL A 40 19.32 3.97 -13.99
N VAL A 41 18.87 2.97 -13.22
CA VAL A 41 19.72 2.26 -12.25
C VAL A 41 20.92 1.59 -12.92
N ALA A 42 20.72 0.96 -14.07
CA ALA A 42 21.81 0.35 -14.85
C ALA A 42 22.84 1.39 -15.34
N LEU A 43 22.39 2.63 -15.63
CA LEU A 43 23.25 3.71 -16.09
C LEU A 43 24.01 4.41 -14.95
N THR A 44 23.34 4.65 -13.83
CA THR A 44 23.80 5.59 -12.77
C THR A 44 24.18 4.88 -11.47
N GLY A 45 23.76 3.63 -11.29
CA GLY A 45 23.92 2.87 -10.05
C GLY A 45 22.87 3.18 -8.99
N HIS A 46 21.97 4.14 -9.21
CA HIS A 46 20.89 4.52 -8.31
C HIS A 46 19.64 4.96 -9.08
N GLY A 47 18.48 4.79 -8.45
CA GLY A 47 17.18 5.25 -8.96
C GLY A 47 16.65 6.46 -8.19
N GLY A 48 15.51 6.99 -8.62
CA GLY A 48 14.79 8.07 -7.95
C GLY A 48 14.06 9.00 -8.90
N TRP A 49 13.23 9.84 -8.33
CA TRP A 49 12.50 10.86 -9.05
C TRP A 49 12.97 12.28 -8.65
N PRO A 50 12.87 13.25 -9.56
CA PRO A 50 12.37 13.17 -10.93
C PRO A 50 13.24 12.26 -11.81
N MET A 51 12.65 11.62 -12.82
CA MET A 51 13.34 10.75 -13.76
C MET A 51 13.16 11.25 -15.19
N THR A 52 14.25 11.29 -15.96
CA THR A 52 14.24 11.62 -17.38
C THR A 52 14.99 10.55 -18.17
N VAL A 53 14.35 10.00 -19.20
CA VAL A 53 14.93 8.95 -20.05
C VAL A 53 14.81 9.35 -21.52
N PHE A 54 15.89 9.16 -22.28
CA PHE A 54 15.93 9.38 -23.72
C PHE A 54 15.78 8.06 -24.45
N LEU A 55 14.78 8.00 -25.33
CA LEU A 55 14.36 6.78 -26.00
C LEU A 55 14.58 6.87 -27.52
N THR A 56 14.80 5.72 -28.15
CA THR A 56 14.61 5.59 -29.61
C THR A 56 13.11 5.59 -29.95
N PRO A 57 12.70 5.74 -31.22
CA PRO A 57 11.31 5.61 -31.62
C PRO A 57 10.69 4.22 -31.32
N ALA A 58 11.52 3.22 -31.06
CA ALA A 58 11.07 1.89 -30.63
C ALA A 58 10.89 1.77 -29.09
N GLY A 59 11.03 2.87 -28.34
CA GLY A 59 10.93 2.86 -26.88
C GLY A 59 12.15 2.32 -26.16
N GLU A 60 13.29 2.12 -26.87
CA GLU A 60 14.51 1.60 -26.26
C GLU A 60 15.30 2.74 -25.60
N PRO A 61 15.63 2.64 -24.29
CA PRO A 61 16.39 3.67 -23.59
C PRO A 61 17.86 3.66 -24.04
N PHE A 62 18.44 4.85 -24.30
CA PHE A 62 19.86 4.97 -24.63
C PHE A 62 20.62 5.91 -23.68
N TYR A 63 19.91 6.76 -22.92
CA TYR A 63 20.46 7.61 -21.87
C TYR A 63 19.36 8.02 -20.89
N GLY A 64 19.75 8.40 -19.68
CA GLY A 64 18.81 8.87 -18.67
C GLY A 64 19.47 9.20 -17.34
N GLY A 65 18.69 9.70 -16.41
CA GLY A 65 19.11 10.03 -15.06
C GLY A 65 17.94 10.52 -14.22
N THR A 66 18.24 10.87 -12.99
CA THR A 66 17.24 11.40 -12.06
C THR A 66 17.13 12.92 -12.16
N TYR A 67 17.86 13.66 -11.36
CA TYR A 67 17.83 15.12 -11.34
C TYR A 67 18.93 15.72 -12.21
N PHE A 68 18.57 16.70 -13.04
CA PHE A 68 19.51 17.55 -13.77
C PHE A 68 19.28 19.02 -13.38
N PRO A 69 20.31 19.74 -12.88
CA PRO A 69 20.16 21.12 -12.46
C PRO A 69 19.96 22.09 -13.65
N PRO A 70 19.39 23.30 -13.44
CA PRO A 70 19.25 24.30 -14.49
C PRO A 70 20.61 24.86 -14.97
N GLN A 71 21.61 24.84 -14.10
CA GLN A 71 23.00 25.24 -14.40
C GLN A 71 23.96 24.15 -13.87
N PRO A 72 25.14 23.97 -14.48
CA PRO A 72 26.11 22.99 -14.02
C PRO A 72 26.48 23.24 -12.55
N ARG A 73 26.32 22.22 -11.69
CA ARG A 73 26.73 22.31 -10.28
C ARG A 73 27.07 20.91 -9.72
N HIS A 74 27.97 20.88 -8.74
CA HIS A 74 28.37 19.64 -8.06
C HIS A 74 28.83 18.50 -9.00
N GLY A 75 29.45 18.87 -10.13
CA GLY A 75 29.90 17.89 -11.14
C GLY A 75 28.79 17.36 -12.06
N LEU A 76 27.54 17.79 -11.89
CA LEU A 76 26.44 17.46 -12.77
C LEU A 76 26.32 18.48 -13.93
N PRO A 77 26.08 18.02 -15.18
CA PRO A 77 25.76 18.92 -16.29
C PRO A 77 24.39 19.56 -16.08
N SER A 78 24.16 20.71 -16.71
CA SER A 78 22.80 21.28 -16.75
C SER A 78 21.88 20.44 -17.62
N PHE A 79 20.57 20.53 -17.35
CA PHE A 79 19.57 19.83 -18.15
C PHE A 79 19.66 20.19 -19.63
N ARG A 80 19.91 21.46 -19.95
CA ARG A 80 20.11 21.94 -21.32
C ARG A 80 21.33 21.28 -22.01
N GLN A 81 22.46 21.16 -21.30
CA GLN A 81 23.64 20.46 -21.84
C GLN A 81 23.35 18.98 -22.10
N VAL A 82 22.55 18.33 -21.24
CA VAL A 82 22.11 16.95 -21.45
C VAL A 82 21.22 16.81 -22.69
N LEU A 83 20.26 17.71 -22.88
CA LEU A 83 19.42 17.76 -24.08
C LEU A 83 20.25 17.91 -25.37
N GLU A 84 21.16 18.88 -25.37
CA GLU A 84 22.04 19.14 -26.53
C GLU A 84 22.91 17.93 -26.84
N ALA A 85 23.55 17.32 -25.82
CA ALA A 85 24.39 16.15 -25.98
C ALA A 85 23.62 14.89 -26.45
N ALA A 86 22.41 14.66 -25.93
CA ALA A 86 21.56 13.55 -26.35
C ALA A 86 21.11 13.71 -27.82
N SER A 87 20.68 14.91 -28.20
CA SER A 87 20.29 15.25 -29.58
C SER A 87 21.46 15.09 -30.56
N GLU A 88 22.65 15.59 -30.17
CA GLU A 88 23.87 15.43 -31.00
C GLU A 88 24.26 13.96 -31.14
N ALA A 89 24.26 13.21 -30.04
CA ALA A 89 24.56 11.77 -30.08
C ALA A 89 23.61 11.04 -31.03
N TYR A 90 22.30 11.31 -30.91
CA TYR A 90 21.28 10.67 -31.74
C TYR A 90 21.46 10.96 -33.23
N THR A 91 21.79 12.20 -33.59
CA THR A 91 21.93 12.64 -35.00
C THR A 91 23.28 12.31 -35.62
N GLN A 92 24.38 12.45 -34.87
CA GLN A 92 25.73 12.32 -35.39
C GLN A 92 26.38 10.97 -35.12
N ARG A 93 25.93 10.24 -34.10
CA ARG A 93 26.50 8.96 -33.66
C ARG A 93 25.42 7.86 -33.52
N PRO A 94 24.60 7.60 -34.55
CA PRO A 94 23.45 6.68 -34.44
C PRO A 94 23.88 5.23 -34.12
N HIS A 95 25.06 4.80 -34.54
CA HIS A 95 25.59 3.47 -34.21
C HIS A 95 25.94 3.33 -32.71
N ASP A 96 26.44 4.37 -32.09
CA ASP A 96 26.72 4.38 -30.64
C ASP A 96 25.43 4.38 -29.83
N VAL A 97 24.44 5.15 -30.25
CA VAL A 97 23.10 5.18 -29.64
C VAL A 97 22.46 3.79 -29.75
N ALA A 98 22.46 3.15 -30.92
CA ALA A 98 21.89 1.82 -31.10
C ALA A 98 22.59 0.76 -30.23
N ARG A 99 23.92 0.85 -30.08
CA ARG A 99 24.66 -0.04 -29.19
C ARG A 99 24.32 0.17 -27.72
N ALA A 100 24.25 1.43 -27.27
CA ALA A 100 23.86 1.76 -25.90
C ALA A 100 22.42 1.31 -25.59
N ALA A 101 21.48 1.56 -26.49
CA ALA A 101 20.10 1.14 -26.37
C ALA A 101 19.99 -0.39 -26.22
N LYS A 102 20.67 -1.15 -27.09
CA LYS A 102 20.70 -2.61 -27.01
C LYS A 102 21.25 -3.11 -25.66
N GLN A 103 22.33 -2.51 -25.16
CA GLN A 103 22.93 -2.90 -23.87
C GLN A 103 21.98 -2.62 -22.70
N LEU A 104 21.29 -1.49 -22.71
CA LEU A 104 20.31 -1.15 -21.67
C LEU A 104 19.07 -2.05 -21.71
N VAL A 105 18.53 -2.31 -22.89
CA VAL A 105 17.41 -3.26 -23.05
C VAL A 105 17.80 -4.65 -22.53
N GLU A 106 19.02 -5.12 -22.81
CA GLU A 106 19.51 -6.40 -22.30
C GLU A 106 19.68 -6.39 -20.77
N ALA A 107 20.17 -5.30 -20.19
CA ALA A 107 20.25 -5.13 -18.74
C ALA A 107 18.87 -5.15 -18.08
N VAL A 108 17.89 -4.41 -18.63
CA VAL A 108 16.49 -4.39 -18.13
C VAL A 108 15.84 -5.77 -18.26
N ARG A 109 16.04 -6.47 -19.36
CA ARG A 109 15.52 -7.84 -19.52
C ARG A 109 16.14 -8.81 -18.52
N SER A 110 17.44 -8.73 -18.31
CA SER A 110 18.15 -9.58 -17.34
C SER A 110 17.71 -9.31 -15.90
N SER A 111 17.40 -8.06 -15.52
CA SER A 111 16.89 -7.73 -14.20
C SER A 111 15.48 -8.27 -13.96
N ALA A 112 14.67 -8.40 -15.02
CA ALA A 112 13.33 -8.95 -14.95
C ALA A 112 13.30 -10.49 -14.81
N GLU A 113 14.42 -11.18 -15.11
CA GLU A 113 14.53 -12.63 -15.02
C GLU A 113 14.95 -13.07 -13.61
N VAL A 114 13.99 -13.52 -12.81
CA VAL A 114 14.24 -14.04 -11.46
C VAL A 114 14.01 -15.55 -11.45
N GLU A 115 15.04 -16.31 -11.05
CA GLU A 115 14.95 -17.77 -10.95
C GLU A 115 14.41 -18.22 -9.58
N PRO A 116 13.44 -19.16 -9.56
CA PRO A 116 12.86 -19.64 -8.32
C PRO A 116 13.87 -20.48 -7.52
N SER A 117 13.96 -20.22 -6.23
CA SER A 117 14.76 -21.01 -5.29
C SER A 117 14.19 -22.42 -5.13
N ARG A 118 15.08 -23.42 -5.00
CA ARG A 118 14.73 -24.79 -4.66
C ARG A 118 14.83 -25.07 -3.15
N GLU A 119 15.29 -24.11 -2.38
CA GLU A 119 15.37 -24.24 -0.93
C GLU A 119 13.98 -24.33 -0.31
N PRO A 120 13.80 -25.14 0.76
CA PRO A 120 12.50 -25.28 1.39
C PRO A 120 12.07 -23.99 2.09
N LEU A 121 10.80 -23.64 1.95
CA LEU A 121 10.18 -22.61 2.78
C LEU A 121 10.00 -23.17 4.20
N SER A 122 10.55 -22.49 5.19
CA SER A 122 10.52 -22.96 6.58
C SER A 122 10.35 -21.81 7.57
N PRO A 123 9.84 -22.07 8.79
CA PRO A 123 9.71 -21.04 9.84
C PRO A 123 10.99 -20.32 10.20
N SER A 124 12.17 -20.90 9.88
CA SER A 124 13.47 -20.25 10.11
C SER A 124 13.65 -18.97 9.29
N ILE A 125 12.99 -18.85 8.12
CA ILE A 125 13.01 -17.63 7.28
C ILE A 125 12.41 -16.47 8.08
N LEU A 126 11.23 -16.68 8.70
CA LEU A 126 10.55 -15.67 9.50
C LEU A 126 11.41 -15.21 10.69
N SER A 127 12.05 -16.17 11.39
CA SER A 127 12.94 -15.85 12.49
C SER A 127 14.22 -15.12 12.04
N GLN A 128 14.73 -15.41 10.84
CA GLN A 128 15.87 -14.68 10.27
C GLN A 128 15.45 -13.27 9.85
N ALA A 129 14.27 -13.09 9.26
CA ALA A 129 13.73 -11.78 8.91
C ALA A 129 13.58 -10.90 10.15
N VAL A 130 13.02 -11.40 11.27
CA VAL A 130 12.93 -10.67 12.53
C VAL A 130 14.32 -10.23 13.02
N ARG A 131 15.32 -11.12 13.02
CA ARG A 131 16.70 -10.75 13.39
C ARG A 131 17.29 -9.68 12.48
N GLY A 132 17.03 -9.76 11.17
CA GLY A 132 17.45 -8.75 10.18
C GLY A 132 16.81 -7.38 10.46
N LEU A 133 15.54 -7.36 10.83
CA LEU A 133 14.83 -6.14 11.22
C LEU A 133 15.38 -5.55 12.53
N HIS A 134 15.63 -6.37 13.55
CA HIS A 134 16.28 -5.92 14.78
C HIS A 134 17.64 -5.23 14.52
N ALA A 135 18.42 -5.75 13.58
CA ALA A 135 19.72 -5.17 13.24
C ALA A 135 19.63 -3.80 12.52
N GLN A 136 18.50 -3.48 11.91
CA GLN A 136 18.25 -2.22 11.21
C GLN A 136 17.39 -1.24 12.00
N PHE A 137 16.83 -1.69 13.12
CA PHE A 137 15.89 -0.92 13.93
C PHE A 137 16.57 0.26 14.63
N ASP A 138 15.99 1.45 14.50
CA ASP A 138 16.38 2.62 15.27
C ASP A 138 15.79 2.53 16.69
N GLN A 139 16.63 2.15 17.65
CA GLN A 139 16.22 1.98 19.06
C GLN A 139 15.79 3.29 19.72
N ARG A 140 16.18 4.44 19.19
CA ARG A 140 15.89 5.74 19.79
C ARG A 140 14.59 6.34 19.27
N PHE A 141 14.37 6.27 17.97
CA PHE A 141 13.25 6.95 17.31
C PHE A 141 12.29 5.99 16.59
N GLY A 142 12.57 4.70 16.60
CA GLY A 142 11.79 3.74 15.86
C GLY A 142 11.99 3.82 14.34
N GLY A 143 11.34 2.91 13.62
CA GLY A 143 11.55 2.75 12.19
C GLY A 143 12.86 2.04 11.84
N PHE A 144 13.18 2.01 10.55
CA PHE A 144 14.31 1.24 10.03
C PHE A 144 15.21 2.14 9.19
N GLY A 145 16.53 2.02 9.36
CA GLY A 145 17.51 2.83 8.61
C GLY A 145 17.61 4.27 9.10
N HIS A 146 18.06 5.16 8.21
CA HIS A 146 18.31 6.57 8.46
C HIS A 146 17.31 7.46 7.71
N ALA A 147 17.39 8.77 7.93
CA ALA A 147 16.59 9.73 7.19
C ALA A 147 16.93 9.73 5.67
N PRO A 148 15.93 9.96 4.79
CA PRO A 148 14.50 10.13 5.10
C PRO A 148 13.85 8.82 5.54
N LYS A 149 12.88 8.90 6.47
CA LYS A 149 12.14 7.73 6.99
C LYS A 149 10.73 7.69 6.42
N PHE A 150 10.39 6.57 5.79
CA PHE A 150 9.03 6.29 5.34
C PHE A 150 8.30 5.43 6.38
N PRO A 151 6.98 5.60 6.57
CA PRO A 151 6.18 4.74 7.43
C PRO A 151 6.27 3.27 6.99
N PRO A 152 6.79 2.36 7.84
CA PRO A 152 7.03 0.97 7.43
C PRO A 152 5.82 0.07 7.75
N ALA A 153 4.60 0.42 7.28
CA ALA A 153 3.35 -0.22 7.67
C ALA A 153 3.38 -1.75 7.49
N SER A 154 3.79 -2.26 6.32
CA SER A 154 3.87 -3.70 6.05
C SER A 154 4.85 -4.43 6.97
N THR A 155 5.98 -3.78 7.29
CA THR A 155 6.98 -4.33 8.23
C THR A 155 6.45 -4.36 9.66
N LEU A 156 5.76 -3.31 10.10
CA LEU A 156 5.12 -3.26 11.42
C LEU A 156 4.02 -4.31 11.56
N GLU A 157 3.25 -4.55 10.51
CA GLU A 157 2.24 -5.61 10.47
C GLU A 157 2.88 -7.00 10.65
N PHE A 158 4.00 -7.27 9.97
CA PHE A 158 4.75 -8.50 10.18
C PHE A 158 5.27 -8.63 11.62
N LEU A 159 5.81 -7.56 12.20
CA LEU A 159 6.31 -7.57 13.56
C LEU A 159 5.19 -7.76 14.60
N LEU A 160 4.01 -7.18 14.40
CA LEU A 160 2.81 -7.46 15.23
C LEU A 160 2.47 -8.94 15.24
N ARG A 161 2.48 -9.60 14.08
CA ARG A 161 2.23 -11.05 13.95
C ARG A 161 3.27 -11.89 14.67
N ARG A 162 4.51 -11.38 14.77
CA ARG A 162 5.61 -12.08 15.45
C ARG A 162 5.72 -11.73 16.93
N GLY A 163 4.88 -10.83 17.45
CA GLY A 163 4.90 -10.41 18.86
C GLY A 163 6.05 -9.46 19.23
N GLU A 164 6.68 -8.82 18.24
CA GLU A 164 7.80 -7.89 18.42
C GLU A 164 7.30 -6.49 18.84
N LEU A 165 6.57 -6.43 19.95
CA LEU A 165 5.79 -5.25 20.36
C LEU A 165 6.64 -4.04 20.70
N GLU A 166 7.88 -4.20 21.15
CA GLU A 166 8.76 -3.07 21.47
C GLU A 166 9.08 -2.24 20.23
N MET A 167 9.49 -2.89 19.14
CA MET A 167 9.77 -2.20 17.87
C MET A 167 8.53 -1.52 17.31
N VAL A 168 7.37 -2.20 17.40
CA VAL A 168 6.09 -1.65 16.93
C VAL A 168 5.70 -0.42 17.75
N ARG A 169 5.65 -0.51 19.07
CA ARG A 169 5.28 0.61 19.95
C ARG A 169 6.19 1.80 19.77
N THR A 170 7.50 1.60 19.83
CA THR A 170 8.48 2.69 19.66
C THR A 170 8.25 3.43 18.35
N THR A 171 8.01 2.71 17.25
CA THR A 171 7.80 3.34 15.94
C THR A 171 6.45 4.08 15.88
N LEU A 172 5.37 3.44 16.29
CA LEU A 172 4.03 4.03 16.25
C LEU A 172 3.94 5.25 17.17
N ASP A 173 4.46 5.17 18.39
CA ASP A 173 4.41 6.27 19.36
C ASP A 173 5.22 7.48 18.88
N THR A 174 6.41 7.24 18.31
CA THR A 174 7.27 8.33 17.84
C THR A 174 6.68 9.00 16.59
N MET A 175 6.14 8.23 15.64
CA MET A 175 5.43 8.80 14.49
C MET A 175 4.22 9.64 14.93
N ALA A 176 3.44 9.14 15.89
CA ALA A 176 2.24 9.83 16.37
C ALA A 176 2.54 11.08 17.23
N ALA A 177 3.70 11.15 17.86
CA ALA A 177 4.12 12.29 18.69
C ALA A 177 4.92 13.35 17.92
N GLY A 178 5.45 13.01 16.75
CA GLY A 178 6.17 13.90 15.85
C GLY A 178 5.25 14.62 14.86
N GLY A 179 5.87 15.31 13.89
CA GLY A 179 5.11 16.00 12.85
C GLY A 179 4.56 15.11 11.75
N MET A 180 4.86 13.80 11.77
CA MET A 180 4.33 12.86 10.78
C MET A 180 2.83 12.66 10.91
N TYR A 181 2.30 12.67 12.11
CA TYR A 181 0.86 12.63 12.36
C TYR A 181 0.31 14.05 12.49
N ASP A 182 -0.73 14.36 11.74
CA ASP A 182 -1.44 15.62 11.87
C ASP A 182 -2.32 15.62 13.12
N LEU A 183 -1.80 16.15 14.21
CA LEU A 183 -2.45 16.18 15.51
C LEU A 183 -3.80 16.90 15.51
N VAL A 184 -4.03 17.80 14.55
CA VAL A 184 -5.24 18.64 14.47
C VAL A 184 -6.34 17.98 13.64
N GLY A 185 -6.01 17.49 12.46
CA GLY A 185 -7.01 16.97 11.52
C GLY A 185 -6.96 15.48 11.27
N GLY A 186 -6.02 14.79 11.87
CA GLY A 186 -5.79 13.37 11.63
C GLY A 186 -5.07 13.10 10.30
N GLY A 187 -4.68 11.85 10.13
CA GLY A 187 -3.94 11.39 8.98
C GLY A 187 -2.44 11.65 9.06
N PHE A 188 -1.70 10.92 8.24
CA PHE A 188 -0.25 10.91 8.20
C PHE A 188 0.30 11.55 6.94
N HIS A 189 1.38 12.30 7.09
CA HIS A 189 2.21 12.80 6.01
C HIS A 189 3.06 11.66 5.42
N ARG A 190 3.59 11.88 4.22
CA ARG A 190 4.18 10.83 3.39
C ARG A 190 5.46 10.23 3.96
N TYR A 191 6.43 11.06 4.38
CA TYR A 191 7.70 10.63 4.98
C TYR A 191 8.31 11.72 5.83
N SER A 192 9.21 11.34 6.74
CA SER A 192 10.00 12.28 7.53
C SER A 192 11.33 12.56 6.85
N VAL A 193 11.70 13.85 6.75
CA VAL A 193 13.01 14.27 6.23
C VAL A 193 14.11 14.09 7.26
N ASP A 194 13.76 13.90 8.54
CA ASP A 194 14.68 13.63 9.64
C ASP A 194 14.46 12.25 10.28
N GLU A 195 15.40 11.84 11.14
CA GLU A 195 15.35 10.53 11.82
C GLU A 195 14.33 10.46 12.96
N ARG A 196 13.82 11.63 13.45
CA ARG A 196 13.00 11.75 14.65
C ARG A 196 11.50 11.73 14.38
N TRP A 197 11.08 11.59 13.14
CA TRP A 197 9.70 11.71 12.68
C TRP A 197 9.08 13.09 12.91
N LEU A 198 9.91 14.14 12.97
CA LEU A 198 9.49 15.47 13.35
C LEU A 198 9.13 16.35 12.15
N VAL A 199 10.02 16.46 11.17
CA VAL A 199 9.81 17.30 9.98
C VAL A 199 9.31 16.42 8.85
N PRO A 200 8.01 16.49 8.50
CA PRO A 200 7.48 15.68 7.40
C PRO A 200 7.67 16.40 6.05
N HIS A 201 7.68 15.64 4.96
CA HIS A 201 7.18 16.10 3.68
C HIS A 201 5.66 16.10 3.76
N PHE A 202 5.02 17.27 3.63
CA PHE A 202 3.63 17.49 4.06
C PHE A 202 2.56 16.86 3.15
N GLU A 203 2.93 16.24 2.03
CA GLU A 203 2.00 15.46 1.21
C GLU A 203 1.35 14.34 2.02
N LYS A 204 0.06 14.06 1.79
CA LYS A 204 -0.67 12.96 2.43
C LYS A 204 -1.21 12.02 1.37
N MET A 205 -0.70 10.78 1.34
CA MET A 205 -1.11 9.77 0.38
C MET A 205 -2.27 8.92 0.91
N LEU A 206 -3.18 8.52 0.04
CA LEU A 206 -4.28 7.62 0.40
C LEU A 206 -3.79 6.29 0.93
N TYR A 207 -2.81 5.66 0.25
CA TYR A 207 -2.28 4.35 0.63
C TYR A 207 -1.58 4.36 1.99
N ASP A 208 -0.79 5.40 2.31
CA ASP A 208 -0.13 5.52 3.62
C ASP A 208 -1.16 5.59 4.74
N ASN A 209 -2.21 6.41 4.54
CA ASN A 209 -3.27 6.58 5.53
C ASN A 209 -4.12 5.32 5.69
N ALA A 210 -4.39 4.58 4.62
CA ALA A 210 -5.10 3.32 4.68
C ALA A 210 -4.31 2.24 5.45
N LEU A 211 -3.04 2.05 5.09
CA LEU A 211 -2.17 1.04 5.72
C LEU A 211 -1.85 1.38 7.18
N LEU A 212 -1.59 2.65 7.49
CA LEU A 212 -1.32 3.07 8.86
C LEU A 212 -2.57 2.98 9.74
N ALA A 213 -3.74 3.38 9.24
CA ALA A 213 -4.99 3.19 9.99
C ALA A 213 -5.20 1.73 10.38
N GLN A 214 -4.93 0.79 9.46
CA GLN A 214 -5.03 -0.65 9.74
C GLN A 214 -3.96 -1.10 10.75
N THR A 215 -2.71 -0.65 10.60
CA THR A 215 -1.61 -0.99 11.53
C THR A 215 -1.89 -0.50 12.95
N TYR A 216 -2.37 0.74 13.11
CA TYR A 216 -2.79 1.27 14.42
C TYR A 216 -4.01 0.53 14.99
N LEU A 217 -4.97 0.15 14.16
CA LEU A 217 -6.10 -0.68 14.56
C LEU A 217 -5.66 -2.04 15.11
N HIS A 218 -4.72 -2.71 14.42
CA HIS A 218 -4.17 -3.98 14.87
C HIS A 218 -3.35 -3.83 16.15
N ALA A 219 -2.53 -2.78 16.25
CA ALA A 219 -1.79 -2.46 17.46
C ALA A 219 -2.72 -2.25 18.65
N TRP A 220 -3.85 -1.53 18.48
CA TRP A 220 -4.89 -1.42 19.52
C TRP A 220 -5.44 -2.78 19.94
N VAL A 221 -5.80 -3.65 18.99
CA VAL A 221 -6.36 -4.97 19.30
C VAL A 221 -5.38 -5.83 20.10
N VAL A 222 -4.06 -5.73 19.79
CA VAL A 222 -3.01 -6.50 20.45
C VAL A 222 -2.64 -5.93 21.81
N THR A 223 -2.57 -4.59 21.93
CA THR A 223 -2.03 -3.93 23.13
C THR A 223 -3.10 -3.39 24.09
N ALA A 224 -4.35 -3.24 23.61
CA ALA A 224 -5.44 -2.54 24.29
C ALA A 224 -5.15 -1.06 24.61
N GLU A 225 -4.19 -0.42 23.93
CA GLU A 225 -3.88 0.99 24.10
C GLU A 225 -4.87 1.86 23.29
N GLU A 226 -5.81 2.51 23.96
CA GLU A 226 -6.89 3.29 23.33
C GLU A 226 -6.38 4.39 22.39
N ARG A 227 -5.21 4.97 22.64
CA ARG A 227 -4.58 5.96 21.74
C ARG A 227 -4.44 5.44 20.32
N TYR A 228 -4.11 4.15 20.14
CA TYR A 228 -3.96 3.57 18.79
C TYR A 228 -5.31 3.47 18.08
N ARG A 229 -6.39 3.18 18.81
CA ARG A 229 -7.75 3.21 18.26
C ARG A 229 -8.12 4.63 17.80
N GLU A 230 -7.88 5.63 18.66
CA GLU A 230 -8.17 7.02 18.35
C GLU A 230 -7.44 7.51 17.09
N ILE A 231 -6.15 7.19 16.96
CA ILE A 231 -5.35 7.53 15.78
C ILE A 231 -5.90 6.84 14.50
N ALA A 232 -6.29 5.57 14.60
CA ALA A 232 -6.90 4.87 13.48
C ALA A 232 -8.22 5.51 13.04
N GLU A 233 -9.10 5.85 14.00
CA GLU A 233 -10.36 6.53 13.74
C GLU A 233 -10.16 7.91 13.12
N GLU A 234 -9.26 8.70 13.68
CA GLU A 234 -8.96 10.06 13.19
C GLU A 234 -8.33 10.03 11.79
N THR A 235 -7.48 9.03 11.52
CA THR A 235 -6.89 8.85 10.20
C THR A 235 -7.95 8.51 9.16
N LEU A 236 -8.85 7.56 9.45
CA LEU A 236 -9.97 7.26 8.57
C LEU A 236 -10.94 8.43 8.45
N GLY A 237 -11.18 9.17 9.55
CA GLY A 237 -11.97 10.40 9.54
C GLY A 237 -11.38 11.48 8.63
N TYR A 238 -10.05 11.64 8.62
CA TYR A 238 -9.35 12.49 7.66
C TYR A 238 -9.62 12.05 6.22
N VAL A 239 -9.43 10.77 5.90
CA VAL A 239 -9.66 10.23 4.55
C VAL A 239 -11.10 10.47 4.10
N LEU A 240 -12.08 10.18 4.95
CA LEU A 240 -13.49 10.40 4.63
C LEU A 240 -13.85 11.88 4.40
N ARG A 241 -13.19 12.79 5.09
CA ARG A 241 -13.47 14.23 5.03
C ARG A 241 -12.77 14.92 3.86
N GLU A 242 -11.47 14.59 3.64
CA GLU A 242 -10.63 15.35 2.71
C GLU A 242 -10.42 14.66 1.36
N LEU A 243 -10.43 13.32 1.30
CA LEU A 243 -10.11 12.59 0.08
C LEU A 243 -11.34 11.98 -0.62
N ALA A 244 -12.53 12.00 -0.02
CA ALA A 244 -13.74 11.44 -0.64
C ALA A 244 -14.12 12.16 -1.95
N LEU A 245 -14.46 11.37 -2.97
CA LEU A 245 -14.96 11.84 -4.26
C LEU A 245 -16.47 11.68 -4.35
N PRO A 246 -17.16 12.54 -5.11
CA PRO A 246 -18.62 12.48 -5.25
C PRO A 246 -19.14 11.14 -5.78
N GLU A 247 -18.36 10.46 -6.63
CA GLU A 247 -18.71 9.18 -7.26
C GLU A 247 -18.57 7.99 -6.31
N GLY A 248 -18.01 8.15 -5.13
CA GLY A 248 -17.89 7.11 -4.11
C GLY A 248 -16.49 6.50 -3.94
N GLY A 249 -15.53 6.90 -4.78
CA GLY A 249 -14.11 6.60 -4.60
C GLY A 249 -13.40 7.64 -3.75
N PHE A 250 -12.06 7.50 -3.66
CA PHE A 250 -11.21 8.44 -2.92
C PHE A 250 -10.03 8.87 -3.78
N GLY A 251 -9.72 10.18 -3.74
CA GLY A 251 -8.57 10.77 -4.43
C GLY A 251 -7.24 10.24 -3.91
N SER A 252 -6.21 10.33 -4.73
CA SER A 252 -4.92 9.69 -4.46
C SER A 252 -4.10 10.38 -3.38
N SER A 253 -4.15 11.71 -3.31
CA SER A 253 -3.32 12.47 -2.36
C SER A 253 -3.84 13.88 -2.10
N GLN A 254 -3.27 14.47 -1.08
CA GLN A 254 -3.34 15.90 -0.79
C GLN A 254 -1.93 16.47 -0.87
N ASP A 255 -1.76 17.58 -1.60
CA ASP A 255 -0.47 18.19 -1.87
C ASP A 255 0.26 18.64 -0.58
N ALA A 256 1.58 18.68 -0.63
CA ALA A 256 2.41 19.23 0.43
C ALA A 256 2.29 20.77 0.50
N ASP A 257 2.08 21.40 -0.65
CA ASP A 257 2.10 22.85 -0.82
C ASP A 257 0.70 23.45 -0.72
N THR A 258 0.65 24.65 -0.17
CA THR A 258 -0.50 25.53 -0.22
C THR A 258 -0.03 26.91 -0.64
N GLU A 259 -0.61 27.47 -1.70
CA GLU A 259 -0.20 28.75 -2.27
C GLU A 259 1.32 28.82 -2.59
N GLY A 260 1.91 27.68 -2.97
CA GLY A 260 3.34 27.56 -3.31
C GLY A 260 4.29 27.53 -2.11
N VAL A 261 3.76 27.28 -0.90
CA VAL A 261 4.56 27.16 0.33
C VAL A 261 4.31 25.81 0.97
N GLU A 262 5.36 24.99 1.11
CA GLU A 262 5.26 23.67 1.73
C GLU A 262 4.84 23.78 3.20
N GLY A 263 3.87 22.97 3.60
CA GLY A 263 3.39 22.86 4.97
C GLY A 263 2.59 24.08 5.49
N LEU A 264 2.26 25.08 4.66
CA LEU A 264 1.57 26.30 5.10
C LEU A 264 0.27 26.00 5.85
N THR A 265 -0.54 25.05 5.38
CA THR A 265 -1.80 24.66 6.02
C THR A 265 -1.58 23.96 7.36
N PHE A 266 -0.50 23.17 7.49
CA PHE A 266 -0.27 22.24 8.61
C PHE A 266 0.61 22.81 9.72
N THR A 267 1.37 23.89 9.46
CA THR A 267 2.26 24.55 10.42
C THR A 267 1.56 25.65 11.20
N TRP A 268 2.13 26.05 12.34
CA TRP A 268 1.49 26.91 13.32
C TRP A 268 2.39 28.02 13.83
N THR A 269 1.78 29.01 14.46
CA THR A 269 2.45 30.06 15.24
C THR A 269 1.77 30.18 16.60
N GLU A 270 2.47 30.74 17.60
CA GLU A 270 1.88 31.05 18.91
C GLU A 270 0.70 32.02 18.80
N ALA A 271 0.77 32.96 17.84
CA ALA A 271 -0.30 33.93 17.60
C ALA A 271 -1.63 33.28 17.16
N GLU A 272 -1.58 32.08 16.62
CA GLU A 272 -2.74 31.27 16.23
C GLU A 272 -3.28 30.42 17.40
N GLY A 273 -2.74 30.59 18.62
CA GLY A 273 -3.21 29.90 19.82
C GLY A 273 -2.55 28.54 20.08
N ALA A 274 -1.54 28.15 19.30
CA ALA A 274 -0.79 26.95 19.56
C ALA A 274 0.21 27.17 20.71
N PRO A 275 0.26 26.30 21.74
CA PRO A 275 1.16 26.46 22.90
C PRO A 275 2.63 26.38 22.48
N ALA A 276 3.47 27.30 22.96
CA ALA A 276 4.89 27.39 22.63
C ALA A 276 5.66 26.07 22.89
N GLU A 277 5.33 25.38 23.96
CA GLU A 277 5.94 24.09 24.34
C GLU A 277 5.66 22.93 23.38
N LEU A 278 4.62 23.05 22.55
CA LEU A 278 4.24 22.08 21.52
C LEU A 278 4.76 22.45 20.12
N LEU A 279 5.44 23.61 19.99
CA LEU A 279 5.92 24.12 18.71
C LEU A 279 7.41 23.85 18.54
N GLU A 280 7.77 23.23 17.43
CA GLU A 280 9.16 23.08 16.99
C GLU A 280 9.40 23.98 15.79
N PRO A 281 10.39 24.89 15.82
CA PRO A 281 10.65 25.83 14.74
C PRO A 281 10.82 25.16 13.37
N PHE A 282 10.19 25.73 12.36
CA PHE A 282 10.25 25.31 10.97
C PHE A 282 10.51 26.54 10.07
N GLU A 283 10.28 26.43 8.79
CA GLU A 283 10.54 27.47 7.81
C GLU A 283 9.54 28.66 7.90
N HIS A 284 9.91 29.79 7.33
CA HIS A 284 9.05 30.99 7.18
C HIS A 284 8.45 31.52 8.50
N GLY A 285 9.12 31.33 9.64
CA GLY A 285 8.65 31.76 10.96
C GLY A 285 7.45 30.99 11.49
N ARG A 286 7.18 29.83 10.92
CA ARG A 286 6.15 28.87 11.39
C ARG A 286 6.81 27.71 12.12
N SER A 287 5.99 26.89 12.75
CA SER A 287 6.45 25.75 13.56
C SER A 287 5.61 24.51 13.29
N ILE A 288 6.24 23.35 13.47
CA ILE A 288 5.57 22.07 13.46
C ILE A 288 4.97 21.82 14.85
N LEU A 289 3.73 21.37 14.88
CA LEU A 289 3.04 20.99 16.11
C LEU A 289 3.42 19.53 16.44
N ARG A 290 3.81 19.29 17.72
CA ARG A 290 4.23 17.97 18.19
C ARG A 290 3.67 17.66 19.58
N GLY A 291 3.71 16.38 19.96
CA GLY A 291 3.28 15.93 21.30
C GLY A 291 1.83 15.46 21.34
N THR A 292 1.06 15.94 22.29
CA THR A 292 -0.34 15.54 22.50
C THR A 292 -1.19 16.78 22.75
N LEU A 293 -2.34 16.87 22.11
CA LEU A 293 -3.31 17.94 22.29
C LEU A 293 -4.43 17.49 23.23
N THR A 294 -4.94 18.44 24.05
CA THR A 294 -6.24 18.20 24.69
C THR A 294 -7.36 18.28 23.65
N PRO A 295 -8.51 17.62 23.88
CA PRO A 295 -9.66 17.69 22.96
C PRO A 295 -10.11 19.12 22.66
N GLU A 296 -10.10 20.01 23.66
CA GLU A 296 -10.49 21.40 23.51
C GLU A 296 -9.53 22.19 22.65
N LEU A 297 -8.23 22.01 22.87
CA LEU A 297 -7.19 22.65 22.04
C LEU A 297 -7.23 22.14 20.60
N LYS A 298 -7.39 20.84 20.42
CA LYS A 298 -7.53 20.24 19.10
C LYS A 298 -8.73 20.82 18.33
N ALA A 299 -9.89 20.89 18.96
CA ALA A 299 -11.09 21.46 18.36
C ALA A 299 -10.88 22.94 17.98
N HIS A 300 -10.28 23.73 18.88
CA HIS A 300 -9.97 25.13 18.62
C HIS A 300 -9.01 25.32 17.42
N LEU A 301 -7.91 24.57 17.39
CA LEU A 301 -6.96 24.62 16.28
C LEU A 301 -7.59 24.13 14.97
N PHE A 302 -8.47 23.11 15.03
CA PHE A 302 -9.18 22.64 13.85
C PHE A 302 -10.08 23.73 13.25
N GLU A 303 -10.83 24.48 14.06
CA GLU A 303 -11.65 25.61 13.58
C GLU A 303 -10.83 26.72 12.91
N ILE A 304 -9.64 27.01 13.43
CA ILE A 304 -8.71 27.97 12.82
C ILE A 304 -8.22 27.45 11.48
N ARG A 305 -7.78 26.19 11.43
CA ARG A 305 -7.22 25.61 10.20
C ARG A 305 -8.26 25.42 9.11
N ASP A 306 -9.50 25.09 9.45
CA ASP A 306 -10.56 24.89 8.45
C ASP A 306 -10.90 26.15 7.65
N ARG A 307 -10.48 27.33 8.15
CA ARG A 307 -10.60 28.62 7.47
C ARG A 307 -9.41 28.95 6.58
N ARG A 308 -8.32 28.17 6.66
CA ARG A 308 -7.15 28.37 5.80
C ARG A 308 -7.41 27.83 4.40
N PRO A 309 -6.70 28.35 3.38
CA PRO A 309 -6.63 27.68 2.09
C PRO A 309 -6.20 26.21 2.30
N LYS A 310 -6.88 25.31 1.59
CA LYS A 310 -6.53 23.87 1.64
C LYS A 310 -5.50 23.54 0.57
N PRO A 311 -4.59 22.59 0.83
CA PRO A 311 -3.73 22.03 -0.21
C PRO A 311 -4.57 21.43 -1.34
N ALA A 312 -4.03 21.43 -2.55
CA ALA A 312 -4.69 20.79 -3.68
C ALA A 312 -4.88 19.30 -3.41
N ARG A 313 -5.99 18.76 -3.89
CA ARG A 313 -6.23 17.31 -3.89
C ARG A 313 -6.03 16.77 -5.30
N ASP A 314 -5.31 15.67 -5.44
CA ASP A 314 -5.31 14.90 -6.68
C ASP A 314 -6.55 14.00 -6.69
N ASP A 315 -7.54 14.36 -7.50
CA ASP A 315 -8.84 13.69 -7.61
C ASP A 315 -8.78 12.37 -8.39
N LYS A 316 -7.59 11.91 -8.73
CA LYS A 316 -7.38 10.61 -9.37
C LYS A 316 -7.63 9.48 -8.37
N ALA A 317 -8.67 8.67 -8.59
CA ALA A 317 -8.92 7.46 -7.81
C ALA A 317 -8.16 6.29 -8.43
N ILE A 318 -7.17 5.75 -7.71
CA ILE A 318 -6.38 4.58 -8.12
C ILE A 318 -6.99 3.33 -7.52
N ALA A 319 -7.20 2.28 -8.32
CA ALA A 319 -7.92 1.08 -7.90
C ALA A 319 -7.24 0.36 -6.74
N SER A 320 -5.91 0.12 -6.80
CA SER A 320 -5.16 -0.53 -5.74
C SER A 320 -5.26 0.24 -4.41
N TRP A 321 -5.02 1.56 -4.43
CA TRP A 321 -5.05 2.37 -3.21
C TRP A 321 -6.44 2.45 -2.57
N ASN A 322 -7.48 2.47 -3.41
CA ASN A 322 -8.86 2.35 -2.96
C ASN A 322 -9.18 0.94 -2.44
N GLY A 323 -8.54 -0.10 -2.98
CA GLY A 323 -8.59 -1.47 -2.46
C GLY A 323 -7.99 -1.59 -1.05
N LEU A 324 -6.83 -0.97 -0.82
CA LEU A 324 -6.21 -0.89 0.51
C LEU A 324 -7.11 -0.16 1.52
N LEU A 325 -7.68 0.99 1.10
CA LEU A 325 -8.63 1.72 1.95
C LEU A 325 -9.89 0.89 2.24
N LEU A 326 -10.39 0.14 1.28
CA LEU A 326 -11.57 -0.73 1.47
C LEU A 326 -11.32 -1.75 2.58
N ALA A 327 -10.13 -2.37 2.63
CA ALA A 327 -9.75 -3.29 3.70
C ALA A 327 -9.74 -2.58 5.07
N ALA A 328 -9.13 -1.40 5.15
CA ALA A 328 -9.06 -0.61 6.39
C ALA A 328 -10.45 -0.19 6.89
N LEU A 329 -11.32 0.31 6.00
CA LEU A 329 -12.71 0.70 6.32
C LEU A 329 -13.55 -0.49 6.79
N ALA A 330 -13.43 -1.62 6.11
CA ALA A 330 -14.18 -2.83 6.45
C ALA A 330 -13.77 -3.36 7.84
N GLU A 331 -12.48 -3.42 8.10
CA GLU A 331 -11.98 -3.95 9.36
C GLU A 331 -12.24 -2.99 10.53
N ALA A 332 -11.99 -1.70 10.37
CA ALA A 332 -12.30 -0.70 11.38
C ALA A 332 -13.81 -0.65 11.68
N GLY A 333 -14.65 -0.68 10.64
CA GLY A 333 -16.10 -0.68 10.79
C GLY A 333 -16.63 -1.93 11.51
N ARG A 334 -15.93 -3.05 11.44
CA ARG A 334 -16.26 -4.27 12.20
C ARG A 334 -15.81 -4.21 13.66
N ARG A 335 -14.61 -3.63 13.91
CA ARG A 335 -13.95 -3.67 15.23
C ARG A 335 -14.32 -2.51 16.15
N ILE A 336 -14.62 -1.34 15.59
CA ILE A 336 -14.89 -0.11 16.36
C ILE A 336 -16.41 0.19 16.37
N PRO A 337 -17.13 -0.07 17.47
CA PRO A 337 -18.55 0.27 17.56
C PRO A 337 -18.78 1.70 18.12
N PRO A 338 -19.89 2.38 17.77
CA PRO A 338 -20.89 2.05 16.74
C PRO A 338 -20.51 2.69 15.40
N ASN A 339 -20.07 1.91 14.42
CA ASN A 339 -19.45 2.47 13.23
C ASN A 339 -20.13 2.08 11.89
N GLY A 340 -21.43 2.38 11.80
CA GLY A 340 -22.17 2.27 10.55
C GLY A 340 -21.63 3.14 9.41
N GLU A 341 -20.93 4.24 9.74
CA GLU A 341 -20.36 5.17 8.77
C GLU A 341 -19.19 4.54 7.99
N LEU A 342 -18.22 3.92 8.68
CA LEU A 342 -17.06 3.27 8.04
C LEU A 342 -17.50 2.10 7.16
N LEU A 343 -18.39 1.23 7.64
CA LEU A 343 -18.93 0.15 6.82
C LEU A 343 -19.76 0.67 5.65
N GLY A 344 -20.52 1.74 5.86
CA GLY A 344 -21.27 2.40 4.80
C GLY A 344 -20.36 2.99 3.73
N ALA A 345 -19.27 3.63 4.12
CA ALA A 345 -18.23 4.13 3.20
C ALA A 345 -17.55 2.98 2.45
N GLY A 346 -17.19 1.91 3.14
CA GLY A 346 -16.61 0.71 2.51
C GLY A 346 -17.53 0.09 1.47
N LYS A 347 -18.83 -0.04 1.75
CA LYS A 347 -19.80 -0.55 0.77
C LYS A 347 -19.91 0.36 -0.47
N ARG A 348 -19.99 1.69 -0.29
CA ARG A 348 -20.01 2.63 -1.43
C ARG A 348 -18.73 2.55 -2.24
N LEU A 349 -17.57 2.43 -1.58
CA LEU A 349 -16.29 2.26 -2.23
C LEU A 349 -16.24 0.96 -3.04
N ALA A 350 -16.71 -0.16 -2.50
CA ALA A 350 -16.78 -1.43 -3.22
C ALA A 350 -17.68 -1.34 -4.47
N GLU A 351 -18.83 -0.67 -4.38
CA GLU A 351 -19.70 -0.43 -5.55
C GLU A 351 -19.02 0.47 -6.61
N PHE A 352 -18.23 1.47 -6.17
CA PHE A 352 -17.44 2.30 -7.08
C PHE A 352 -16.36 1.50 -7.80
N LEU A 353 -15.62 0.65 -7.08
CA LEU A 353 -14.58 -0.21 -7.66
C LEU A 353 -15.14 -1.22 -8.66
N LEU A 354 -16.29 -1.82 -8.35
CA LEU A 354 -16.93 -2.83 -9.21
C LEU A 354 -17.83 -2.24 -10.30
N GLY A 355 -18.13 -0.95 -10.24
CA GLY A 355 -18.90 -0.21 -11.22
C GLY A 355 -18.03 0.70 -12.10
N PRO A 356 -17.86 1.99 -11.73
CA PRO A 356 -17.11 2.96 -12.53
C PRO A 356 -15.67 2.55 -12.87
N LEU A 357 -14.98 1.87 -11.95
CA LEU A 357 -13.60 1.37 -12.14
C LEU A 357 -13.52 -0.04 -12.76
N SER A 358 -14.64 -0.59 -13.24
CA SER A 358 -14.67 -1.88 -13.91
C SER A 358 -15.16 -1.77 -15.34
N THR A 359 -14.59 -2.60 -16.21
CA THR A 359 -15.07 -2.77 -17.58
C THR A 359 -16.34 -3.63 -17.63
N PRO A 360 -17.13 -3.60 -18.71
CA PRO A 360 -18.29 -4.46 -18.85
C PRO A 360 -17.98 -5.97 -18.82
N ASP A 361 -16.77 -6.39 -19.17
CA ASP A 361 -16.29 -7.77 -19.07
C ASP A 361 -15.63 -8.10 -17.72
N GLY A 362 -15.69 -7.17 -16.76
CA GLY A 362 -15.31 -7.38 -15.36
C GLY A 362 -13.83 -7.23 -15.07
N ARG A 363 -13.03 -6.66 -15.98
CA ARG A 363 -11.66 -6.22 -15.70
C ARG A 363 -11.67 -4.93 -14.92
N LEU A 364 -10.58 -4.63 -14.18
CA LEU A 364 -10.39 -3.35 -13.53
C LEU A 364 -9.68 -2.36 -14.46
N TYR A 365 -10.03 -1.07 -14.31
CA TYR A 365 -9.21 0.03 -14.74
C TYR A 365 -8.23 0.42 -13.63
N ARG A 366 -7.10 1.02 -14.01
CA ARG A 366 -6.09 1.54 -13.08
C ARG A 366 -6.59 2.75 -12.30
N SER A 367 -7.18 3.70 -13.01
CA SER A 367 -7.55 4.99 -12.44
C SER A 367 -8.90 5.49 -12.94
N TRP A 368 -9.49 6.39 -12.15
CA TRP A 368 -10.69 7.15 -12.49
C TRP A 368 -10.48 8.61 -12.14
N ARG A 369 -10.83 9.50 -13.08
CA ARG A 369 -10.80 10.94 -12.87
C ARG A 369 -11.81 11.65 -13.77
N ASP A 370 -12.53 12.62 -13.25
CA ASP A 370 -13.45 13.48 -14.01
C ASP A 370 -14.45 12.68 -14.89
N GLY A 371 -15.03 11.62 -14.35
CA GLY A 371 -15.99 10.78 -15.05
C GLY A 371 -15.39 9.83 -16.09
N ARG A 372 -14.07 9.64 -16.10
CA ARG A 372 -13.36 8.79 -17.08
C ARG A 372 -12.46 7.79 -16.40
N ALA A 373 -12.52 6.56 -16.86
CA ALA A 373 -11.56 5.54 -16.49
C ALA A 373 -10.27 5.68 -17.32
N GLY A 374 -9.13 5.39 -16.67
CA GLY A 374 -7.81 5.40 -17.29
C GLY A 374 -7.45 4.09 -18.00
N ALA A 375 -6.16 3.70 -17.94
CA ALA A 375 -5.66 2.45 -18.49
C ALA A 375 -6.26 1.22 -17.80
N TYR A 376 -6.06 0.03 -18.37
CA TYR A 376 -6.39 -1.23 -17.69
C TYR A 376 -5.52 -1.42 -16.46
N GLY A 377 -6.12 -2.06 -15.44
CA GLY A 377 -5.48 -2.31 -14.16
C GLY A 377 -4.27 -3.22 -14.26
N TYR A 378 -3.33 -3.00 -13.36
CA TYR A 378 -2.14 -3.79 -13.12
C TYR A 378 -2.39 -4.85 -12.03
N LEU A 379 -1.42 -5.71 -11.79
CA LEU A 379 -1.54 -6.80 -10.81
C LEU A 379 -2.00 -6.33 -9.43
N GLU A 380 -1.44 -5.23 -8.94
CA GLU A 380 -1.76 -4.66 -7.63
C GLU A 380 -3.22 -4.21 -7.54
N ASP A 381 -3.80 -3.70 -8.62
CA ASP A 381 -5.20 -3.27 -8.63
C ASP A 381 -6.14 -4.45 -8.35
N TYR A 382 -5.89 -5.59 -8.98
CA TYR A 382 -6.68 -6.80 -8.74
C TYR A 382 -6.44 -7.39 -7.36
N ALA A 383 -5.19 -7.40 -6.89
CA ALA A 383 -4.80 -7.99 -5.62
C ALA A 383 -5.38 -7.21 -4.43
N ASP A 384 -5.20 -5.88 -4.42
CA ASP A 384 -5.65 -5.02 -3.33
C ASP A 384 -7.18 -4.93 -3.28
N VAL A 385 -7.85 -4.82 -4.44
CA VAL A 385 -9.32 -4.80 -4.49
C VAL A 385 -9.89 -6.15 -4.04
N ALA A 386 -9.30 -7.28 -4.46
CA ALA A 386 -9.74 -8.60 -4.00
C ALA A 386 -9.56 -8.77 -2.48
N ASN A 387 -8.45 -8.26 -1.90
CA ASN A 387 -8.25 -8.24 -0.46
C ASN A 387 -9.29 -7.36 0.26
N GLY A 388 -9.54 -6.15 -0.25
CA GLY A 388 -10.54 -5.24 0.33
C GLY A 388 -11.96 -5.83 0.31
N LEU A 389 -12.34 -6.48 -0.79
CA LEU A 389 -13.64 -7.18 -0.90
C LEU A 389 -13.74 -8.38 0.04
N TYR A 390 -12.65 -9.14 0.21
CA TYR A 390 -12.62 -10.21 1.20
C TYR A 390 -12.83 -9.68 2.62
N GLU A 391 -12.14 -8.60 3.02
CA GLU A 391 -12.35 -7.98 4.34
C GLU A 391 -13.78 -7.44 4.50
N LEU A 392 -14.35 -6.88 3.44
CA LEU A 392 -15.75 -6.42 3.46
C LEU A 392 -16.73 -7.60 3.60
N HIS A 393 -16.43 -8.75 3.00
CA HIS A 393 -17.19 -9.99 3.24
C HIS A 393 -17.16 -10.38 4.72
N VAL A 394 -15.98 -10.43 5.33
CA VAL A 394 -15.80 -10.78 6.74
C VAL A 394 -16.53 -9.79 7.65
N ALA A 395 -16.53 -8.51 7.30
CA ALA A 395 -17.17 -7.45 8.09
C ALA A 395 -18.69 -7.44 7.98
N THR A 396 -19.26 -7.84 6.85
CA THR A 396 -20.69 -7.71 6.56
C THR A 396 -21.45 -9.04 6.53
N GLY A 397 -20.77 -10.14 6.22
CA GLY A 397 -21.37 -11.43 5.93
C GLY A 397 -22.03 -11.51 4.55
N GLU A 398 -21.91 -10.48 3.73
CA GLU A 398 -22.51 -10.48 2.39
C GLU A 398 -21.68 -11.35 1.45
N ARG A 399 -22.29 -12.41 0.93
CA ARG A 399 -21.66 -13.39 0.05
C ARG A 399 -21.07 -12.77 -1.22
N ARG A 400 -21.76 -11.80 -1.82
CA ARG A 400 -21.33 -11.17 -3.07
C ARG A 400 -19.90 -10.64 -3.05
N TRP A 401 -19.43 -10.17 -1.89
CA TRP A 401 -18.07 -9.64 -1.75
C TRP A 401 -17.02 -10.76 -1.83
N LEU A 402 -17.31 -11.92 -1.25
CA LEU A 402 -16.44 -13.10 -1.38
C LEU A 402 -16.39 -13.60 -2.83
N ASP A 403 -17.55 -13.64 -3.51
CA ASP A 403 -17.63 -14.07 -4.90
C ASP A 403 -16.83 -13.15 -5.81
N GLU A 404 -16.93 -11.83 -5.63
CA GLU A 404 -16.16 -10.85 -6.40
C GLU A 404 -14.67 -10.90 -6.07
N ALA A 405 -14.29 -11.06 -4.79
CA ALA A 405 -12.89 -11.26 -4.40
C ALA A 405 -12.28 -12.49 -5.08
N HIS A 406 -13.00 -13.60 -5.08
CA HIS A 406 -12.58 -14.84 -5.76
C HIS A 406 -12.50 -14.65 -7.28
N ARG A 407 -13.51 -14.00 -7.89
CA ARG A 407 -13.52 -13.71 -9.33
C ARG A 407 -12.30 -12.86 -9.75
N LEU A 408 -12.03 -11.77 -9.03
CA LEU A 408 -10.89 -10.90 -9.33
C LEU A 408 -9.55 -11.61 -9.13
N ALA A 409 -9.38 -12.40 -8.07
CA ALA A 409 -8.18 -13.18 -7.84
C ALA A 409 -7.93 -14.22 -8.95
N ARG A 410 -8.99 -14.92 -9.41
CA ARG A 410 -8.89 -15.86 -10.55
C ARG A 410 -8.56 -15.14 -11.86
N LEU A 411 -9.15 -13.96 -12.06
CA LEU A 411 -8.84 -13.13 -13.23
C LEU A 411 -7.40 -12.61 -13.19
N ALA A 412 -6.90 -12.22 -12.01
CA ALA A 412 -5.50 -11.86 -11.83
C ALA A 412 -4.56 -13.02 -12.19
N VAL A 413 -4.87 -14.23 -11.72
CA VAL A 413 -4.12 -15.43 -12.13
C VAL A 413 -4.12 -15.60 -13.65
N GLN A 414 -5.27 -15.46 -14.31
CA GLN A 414 -5.37 -15.61 -15.77
C GLN A 414 -4.56 -14.55 -16.54
N LEU A 415 -4.57 -13.29 -16.09
CA LEU A 415 -3.98 -12.17 -16.82
C LEU A 415 -2.47 -12.00 -16.57
N PHE A 416 -1.99 -12.37 -15.39
CA PHE A 416 -0.65 -11.98 -14.93
C PHE A 416 0.30 -13.15 -14.65
N SER A 417 -0.14 -14.41 -14.61
CA SER A 417 0.74 -15.55 -14.28
C SER A 417 1.94 -15.69 -15.20
N ASP A 418 3.06 -16.04 -14.59
CA ASP A 418 4.18 -16.71 -15.27
C ASP A 418 4.12 -18.21 -14.91
N ASP A 419 3.61 -19.01 -15.83
CA ASP A 419 3.45 -20.45 -15.61
C ASP A 419 4.77 -21.23 -15.71
N GLU A 420 5.85 -20.61 -16.24
CA GLU A 420 7.16 -21.25 -16.37
C GLU A 420 8.02 -21.07 -15.11
N ARG A 421 8.14 -19.83 -14.62
CA ARG A 421 9.01 -19.46 -13.49
C ARG A 421 8.24 -19.22 -12.19
N GLY A 422 6.92 -19.07 -12.26
CA GLY A 422 6.06 -18.71 -11.13
C GLY A 422 6.01 -17.20 -10.87
N GLY A 423 5.15 -16.81 -9.92
CA GLY A 423 4.84 -15.41 -9.65
C GLY A 423 4.00 -14.78 -10.76
N PHE A 424 3.87 -13.45 -10.69
CA PHE A 424 2.96 -12.71 -11.54
C PHE A 424 3.65 -11.47 -12.12
N TYR A 425 3.40 -11.21 -13.39
CA TYR A 425 3.88 -9.99 -14.04
C TYR A 425 3.08 -8.77 -13.57
N LEU A 426 3.70 -7.60 -13.61
CA LEU A 426 3.06 -6.32 -13.26
C LEU A 426 1.93 -5.97 -14.24
N SER A 427 2.19 -6.11 -15.55
CA SER A 427 1.24 -5.78 -16.61
C SER A 427 0.53 -7.02 -17.16
N PRO A 428 -0.75 -6.89 -17.63
CA PRO A 428 -1.53 -8.03 -18.11
C PRO A 428 -0.99 -8.61 -19.43
N ALA A 429 -1.28 -9.88 -19.68
CA ALA A 429 -1.02 -10.50 -20.97
C ALA A 429 -1.86 -9.83 -22.09
N GLY A 430 -1.25 -9.62 -23.25
CA GLY A 430 -1.89 -8.96 -24.38
C GLY A 430 -2.06 -7.44 -24.24
N GLY A 431 -1.40 -6.83 -23.26
CA GLY A 431 -1.28 -5.39 -23.13
C GLY A 431 -0.27 -4.79 -24.10
N GLU A 432 0.15 -3.53 -23.82
CA GLU A 432 1.20 -2.84 -24.58
C GLU A 432 2.54 -3.58 -24.47
N GLU A 433 3.23 -3.73 -25.58
CA GLU A 433 4.52 -4.43 -25.63
C GLU A 433 5.64 -3.46 -25.25
N LEU A 434 6.18 -3.61 -24.04
CA LEU A 434 7.32 -2.85 -23.54
C LEU A 434 8.63 -3.60 -23.78
N VAL A 435 9.77 -2.92 -23.55
CA VAL A 435 11.11 -3.53 -23.70
C VAL A 435 11.32 -4.75 -22.79
N ALA A 436 10.62 -4.81 -21.67
CA ALA A 436 10.54 -5.97 -20.79
C ALA A 436 9.17 -6.02 -20.08
N ARG A 437 8.69 -7.23 -19.78
CA ARG A 437 7.54 -7.46 -18.91
C ARG A 437 8.05 -7.84 -17.52
N LYS A 438 7.87 -6.96 -16.56
CA LYS A 438 8.46 -7.09 -15.22
C LYS A 438 7.53 -7.74 -14.20
N LYS A 439 8.13 -8.27 -13.14
CA LYS A 439 7.47 -8.64 -11.89
C LYS A 439 7.97 -7.70 -10.81
N ASP A 440 7.04 -7.20 -10.01
CA ASP A 440 7.37 -6.39 -8.84
C ASP A 440 7.18 -7.21 -7.56
N PHE A 441 8.13 -7.07 -6.63
CA PHE A 441 8.16 -7.80 -5.37
C PHE A 441 8.43 -6.92 -4.15
N ASP A 442 8.77 -5.64 -4.37
CA ASP A 442 9.12 -4.72 -3.28
C ASP A 442 7.85 -4.19 -2.61
N ASP A 443 7.72 -4.43 -1.31
CA ASP A 443 6.59 -4.02 -0.48
C ASP A 443 6.76 -2.60 0.09
N HIS A 444 7.31 -1.68 -0.69
CA HIS A 444 7.58 -0.32 -0.21
C HIS A 444 7.22 0.75 -1.26
N PRO A 445 6.37 1.74 -0.94
CA PRO A 445 5.64 1.98 0.32
C PRO A 445 4.38 1.12 0.47
N THR A 446 3.87 0.54 -0.60
CA THR A 446 2.69 -0.33 -0.62
C THR A 446 3.09 -1.79 -0.77
N PRO A 447 2.24 -2.74 -0.36
CA PRO A 447 2.42 -4.15 -0.72
C PRO A 447 2.57 -4.31 -2.23
N SER A 448 3.53 -5.11 -2.69
CA SER A 448 3.61 -5.45 -4.11
C SER A 448 2.41 -6.27 -4.56
N GLY A 449 2.03 -6.16 -5.82
CA GLY A 449 0.96 -6.98 -6.37
C GLY A 449 1.21 -8.48 -6.20
N ASN A 450 2.48 -8.93 -6.25
CA ASN A 450 2.85 -10.32 -5.98
C ASN A 450 2.62 -10.73 -4.53
N SER A 451 3.02 -9.91 -3.56
CA SER A 451 2.86 -10.20 -2.13
C SER A 451 1.38 -10.22 -1.74
N MET A 452 0.63 -9.22 -2.18
CA MET A 452 -0.80 -9.12 -1.87
C MET A 452 -1.59 -10.24 -2.55
N LEU A 453 -1.32 -10.52 -3.84
CA LEU A 453 -2.02 -11.62 -4.51
C LEU A 453 -1.70 -12.96 -3.85
N ALA A 454 -0.44 -13.23 -3.48
CA ALA A 454 -0.09 -14.45 -2.75
C ALA A 454 -0.88 -14.59 -1.45
N TYR A 455 -1.05 -13.49 -0.70
CA TYR A 455 -1.84 -13.47 0.53
C TYR A 455 -3.33 -13.77 0.29
N VAL A 456 -3.92 -13.15 -0.74
CA VAL A 456 -5.31 -13.40 -1.15
C VAL A 456 -5.51 -14.84 -1.62
N LEU A 457 -4.59 -15.35 -2.45
CA LEU A 457 -4.67 -16.72 -2.99
C LEU A 457 -4.61 -17.77 -1.86
N LEU A 458 -3.76 -17.58 -0.84
CA LEU A 458 -3.70 -18.47 0.32
C LEU A 458 -5.01 -18.50 1.10
N ARG A 459 -5.65 -17.35 1.29
CA ARG A 459 -6.95 -17.25 1.96
C ARG A 459 -8.04 -17.98 1.16
N LEU A 460 -8.12 -17.70 -0.13
CA LEU A 460 -9.09 -18.31 -1.03
C LEU A 460 -8.84 -19.83 -1.20
N ALA A 461 -7.58 -20.26 -1.26
CA ALA A 461 -7.22 -21.68 -1.28
C ALA A 461 -7.80 -22.43 -0.08
N ARG A 462 -7.71 -21.85 1.11
CA ARG A 462 -8.27 -22.45 2.33
C ARG A 462 -9.81 -22.41 2.37
N ILE A 463 -10.45 -21.41 1.75
CA ILE A 463 -11.92 -21.30 1.69
C ILE A 463 -12.51 -22.30 0.69
N TYR A 464 -11.87 -22.41 -0.48
CA TYR A 464 -12.38 -23.19 -1.60
C TYR A 464 -11.75 -24.59 -1.74
N GLY A 465 -10.73 -24.92 -0.93
CA GLY A 465 -9.99 -26.17 -1.07
C GLY A 465 -9.22 -26.28 -2.37
N ASP A 466 -8.67 -25.15 -2.85
CA ASP A 466 -8.03 -25.06 -4.16
C ASP A 466 -6.49 -25.06 -4.04
N ASP A 467 -5.90 -26.22 -4.21
CA ASP A 467 -4.44 -26.42 -4.15
C ASP A 467 -3.69 -25.67 -5.28
N ASP A 468 -4.35 -25.30 -6.39
CA ASP A 468 -3.70 -24.54 -7.45
C ASP A 468 -3.40 -23.10 -7.01
N LEU A 469 -4.34 -22.48 -6.30
CA LEU A 469 -4.15 -21.15 -5.75
C LEU A 469 -3.00 -21.14 -4.73
N GLU A 470 -2.92 -22.15 -3.86
CA GLU A 470 -1.80 -22.28 -2.90
C GLU A 470 -0.46 -22.47 -3.61
N ARG A 471 -0.38 -23.34 -4.61
CA ARG A 471 0.84 -23.56 -5.39
C ARG A 471 1.34 -22.29 -6.08
N ARG A 472 0.44 -21.45 -6.60
CA ARG A 472 0.77 -20.17 -7.24
C ARG A 472 1.32 -19.18 -6.23
N ALA A 473 0.71 -19.08 -5.05
CA ALA A 473 1.23 -18.25 -3.95
C ALA A 473 2.64 -18.69 -3.52
N VAL A 474 2.87 -20.00 -3.35
CA VAL A 474 4.19 -20.58 -3.04
C VAL A 474 5.22 -20.25 -4.12
N GLY A 475 4.81 -20.17 -5.38
CA GLY A 475 5.66 -19.76 -6.50
C GLY A 475 6.27 -18.37 -6.28
N VAL A 476 5.50 -17.42 -5.74
CA VAL A 476 6.00 -16.08 -5.39
C VAL A 476 7.11 -16.16 -4.34
N PHE A 477 6.89 -16.88 -3.24
CA PHE A 477 7.88 -16.99 -2.15
C PHE A 477 9.19 -17.63 -2.62
N ARG A 478 9.14 -18.54 -3.58
CA ARG A 478 10.35 -19.16 -4.16
C ARG A 478 11.18 -18.16 -4.95
N LEU A 479 10.55 -17.22 -5.66
CA LEU A 479 11.27 -16.17 -6.39
C LEU A 479 11.99 -15.21 -5.44
N ILE A 480 11.35 -14.83 -4.34
CA ILE A 480 11.90 -13.85 -3.39
C ILE A 480 12.60 -14.48 -2.17
N HIS A 481 12.80 -15.80 -2.16
CA HIS A 481 13.34 -16.55 -1.02
C HIS A 481 14.58 -15.91 -0.38
N ARG A 482 15.54 -15.47 -1.19
CA ARG A 482 16.76 -14.81 -0.69
C ARG A 482 16.50 -13.40 -0.17
N GLY A 483 15.59 -12.67 -0.81
CA GLY A 483 15.19 -11.32 -0.42
C GLY A 483 14.59 -11.28 0.98
N LEU A 484 13.71 -12.23 1.31
CA LEU A 484 13.03 -12.34 2.59
C LEU A 484 13.95 -12.31 3.82
N THR A 485 15.19 -12.78 3.67
CA THR A 485 16.16 -12.80 4.77
C THR A 485 17.26 -11.74 4.66
N ARG A 486 17.59 -11.28 3.43
CA ARG A 486 18.66 -10.31 3.20
C ARG A 486 18.21 -8.86 3.34
N ALA A 487 16.98 -8.58 2.93
CA ALA A 487 16.38 -7.25 2.97
C ALA A 487 14.92 -7.34 3.49
N PRO A 488 14.69 -7.84 4.72
CA PRO A 488 13.34 -8.14 5.20
C PRO A 488 12.42 -6.91 5.25
N SER A 489 12.96 -5.71 5.39
CA SER A 489 12.19 -4.46 5.35
C SER A 489 11.54 -4.19 3.98
N ALA A 490 12.11 -4.71 2.89
CA ALA A 490 11.55 -4.59 1.55
C ALA A 490 10.47 -5.65 1.25
N PHE A 491 10.21 -6.59 2.15
CA PHE A 491 9.29 -7.73 1.94
C PHE A 491 8.32 -7.92 3.12
N GLY A 492 7.90 -6.83 3.75
CA GLY A 492 7.06 -6.88 4.96
C GLY A 492 5.74 -7.62 4.73
N HIS A 493 5.03 -7.33 3.64
CA HIS A 493 3.76 -7.99 3.32
C HIS A 493 3.95 -9.43 2.83
N ALA A 494 4.99 -9.69 2.04
CA ALA A 494 5.36 -11.05 1.65
C ALA A 494 5.68 -11.93 2.86
N LEU A 495 6.33 -11.38 3.89
CA LEU A 495 6.56 -12.09 5.16
C LEU A 495 5.26 -12.36 5.92
N CYS A 496 4.27 -11.45 5.88
CA CYS A 496 2.93 -11.71 6.41
C CYS A 496 2.23 -12.86 5.65
N ALA A 497 2.34 -12.88 4.33
CA ALA A 497 1.78 -13.94 3.50
C ALA A 497 2.49 -15.28 3.74
N LEU A 498 3.82 -15.27 3.88
CA LEU A 498 4.60 -16.47 4.20
C LEU A 498 4.28 -17.00 5.62
N ASP A 499 4.06 -16.10 6.59
CA ASP A 499 3.64 -16.49 7.94
C ASP A 499 2.28 -17.19 7.92
N LEU A 500 1.32 -16.69 7.12
CA LEU A 500 0.04 -17.38 6.88
C LEU A 500 0.24 -18.79 6.29
N HIS A 501 1.12 -18.94 5.28
CA HIS A 501 1.39 -20.22 4.62
C HIS A 501 2.02 -21.24 5.58
N LEU A 502 2.98 -20.80 6.40
CA LEU A 502 3.75 -21.67 7.31
C LEU A 502 3.04 -21.96 8.63
N SER A 503 2.00 -21.19 8.96
CA SER A 503 1.21 -21.40 10.19
C SER A 503 0.28 -22.58 10.04
N PRO A 504 -0.02 -23.30 11.15
CA PRO A 504 -1.05 -24.32 11.14
C PRO A 504 -2.36 -23.77 10.57
N PRO A 505 -3.00 -24.46 9.64
CA PRO A 505 -4.26 -24.01 9.07
C PRO A 505 -5.32 -23.85 10.16
N ARG A 506 -5.96 -22.69 10.19
CA ARG A 506 -7.12 -22.43 11.04
C ARG A 506 -8.15 -21.68 10.20
N GLU A 507 -9.34 -22.25 10.13
CA GLU A 507 -10.46 -21.68 9.41
C GLU A 507 -11.65 -21.47 10.35
N ILE A 508 -12.38 -20.38 10.14
CA ILE A 508 -13.62 -20.08 10.85
C ILE A 508 -14.75 -19.95 9.83
N ALA A 509 -15.77 -20.81 9.98
CA ALA A 509 -17.02 -20.67 9.25
C ALA A 509 -18.09 -20.10 10.19
N ILE A 510 -18.70 -18.98 9.80
CA ILE A 510 -19.76 -18.30 10.58
C ILE A 510 -21.08 -18.48 9.84
N VAL A 511 -22.06 -19.08 10.49
CA VAL A 511 -23.43 -19.20 9.97
C VAL A 511 -24.37 -18.37 10.81
N GLY A 512 -24.94 -17.32 10.21
CA GLY A 512 -25.77 -16.32 10.84
C GLY A 512 -25.16 -14.91 10.78
N PRO A 513 -25.81 -13.92 11.43
CA PRO A 513 -25.33 -12.55 11.42
C PRO A 513 -23.94 -12.39 12.06
N VAL A 514 -23.02 -11.69 11.40
CA VAL A 514 -21.69 -11.31 11.96
C VAL A 514 -21.81 -10.46 13.23
N THR A 515 -22.96 -9.82 13.44
CA THR A 515 -23.28 -9.04 14.64
C THR A 515 -23.73 -9.88 15.83
N SER A 516 -23.91 -11.20 15.66
CA SER A 516 -24.27 -12.09 16.77
C SER A 516 -23.13 -12.15 17.81
N PRO A 517 -23.45 -12.36 19.10
CA PRO A 517 -22.44 -12.40 20.17
C PRO A 517 -21.32 -13.42 19.91
N VAL A 518 -21.65 -14.62 19.43
CA VAL A 518 -20.67 -15.67 19.13
C VAL A 518 -19.77 -15.30 17.96
N ALA A 519 -20.32 -14.68 16.89
CA ALA A 519 -19.53 -14.23 15.75
C ALA A 519 -18.58 -13.09 16.14
N ARG A 520 -19.08 -12.10 16.90
CA ARG A 520 -18.24 -11.02 17.41
C ARG A 520 -17.10 -11.54 18.27
N ALA A 521 -17.34 -12.48 19.16
CA ALA A 521 -16.31 -13.10 19.99
C ALA A 521 -15.26 -13.85 19.14
N ALA A 522 -15.68 -14.53 18.08
CA ALA A 522 -14.78 -15.24 17.18
C ALA A 522 -13.91 -14.28 16.35
N LEU A 523 -14.41 -13.08 16.02
CA LEU A 523 -13.72 -12.09 15.19
C LEU A 523 -12.97 -11.00 15.99
N ALA A 524 -13.09 -10.98 17.32
CA ALA A 524 -12.45 -9.99 18.17
C ALA A 524 -10.92 -10.11 18.26
N PRO A 525 -10.32 -11.32 18.43
CA PRO A 525 -8.88 -11.46 18.58
C PRO A 525 -8.12 -11.05 17.32
N PHE A 526 -6.86 -10.66 17.51
CA PHE A 526 -5.91 -10.50 16.41
C PHE A 526 -5.33 -11.88 16.06
N GLU A 527 -5.96 -12.54 15.10
CA GLU A 527 -5.54 -13.85 14.59
C GLU A 527 -5.32 -13.79 13.07
N PRO A 528 -4.26 -13.11 12.60
CA PRO A 528 -4.08 -12.76 11.20
C PRO A 528 -3.85 -13.98 10.28
N ASN A 529 -3.54 -15.15 10.86
CA ASN A 529 -3.35 -16.42 10.13
C ASN A 529 -4.61 -17.30 10.10
N THR A 530 -5.73 -16.78 10.64
CA THR A 530 -7.04 -17.42 10.57
C THR A 530 -7.80 -16.94 9.33
N VAL A 531 -8.37 -17.88 8.58
CA VAL A 531 -9.20 -17.57 7.41
C VAL A 531 -10.67 -17.67 7.79
N VAL A 532 -11.47 -16.71 7.39
CA VAL A 532 -12.89 -16.59 7.76
C VAL A 532 -13.77 -16.64 6.52
N ALA A 533 -14.85 -17.41 6.57
CA ALA A 533 -15.97 -17.31 5.63
C ALA A 533 -17.29 -17.21 6.39
N VAL A 534 -18.23 -16.44 5.83
CA VAL A 534 -19.51 -16.12 6.45
C VAL A 534 -20.65 -16.50 5.50
N GLY A 535 -21.67 -17.14 6.01
CA GLY A 535 -22.89 -17.44 5.25
C GLY A 535 -23.49 -18.77 5.63
N PRO A 536 -24.60 -19.17 5.03
CA PRO A 536 -24.80 -20.51 4.54
C PRO A 536 -24.49 -20.57 3.04
N ALA A 537 -23.60 -21.48 2.62
CA ALA A 537 -23.30 -21.67 1.20
C ALA A 537 -22.73 -23.07 0.94
N ASP A 538 -23.50 -23.90 0.29
CA ASP A 538 -23.08 -25.28 0.00
C ASP A 538 -22.05 -25.38 -1.14
N ASP A 539 -21.94 -24.34 -1.96
CA ASP A 539 -20.97 -24.21 -3.06
C ASP A 539 -19.61 -23.62 -2.59
N VAL A 540 -19.49 -23.25 -1.31
CA VAL A 540 -18.22 -22.86 -0.68
C VAL A 540 -17.77 -23.97 0.25
N PRO A 541 -16.71 -24.73 -0.05
CA PRO A 541 -16.29 -25.90 0.71
C PRO A 541 -16.16 -25.66 2.22
N LEU A 542 -15.62 -24.50 2.63
CA LEU A 542 -15.52 -24.17 4.05
C LEU A 542 -16.88 -24.00 4.73
N LEU A 543 -17.93 -23.60 4.00
CA LEU A 543 -19.29 -23.40 4.52
C LEU A 543 -20.22 -24.60 4.27
N ALA A 544 -19.84 -25.49 3.36
CA ALA A 544 -20.68 -26.62 2.94
C ALA A 544 -21.11 -27.50 4.11
N GLY A 545 -22.39 -27.83 4.17
CA GLY A 545 -22.98 -28.65 5.22
C GLY A 545 -23.06 -27.99 6.59
N LYS A 546 -22.75 -26.70 6.73
CA LYS A 546 -22.84 -25.95 7.99
C LYS A 546 -24.11 -25.11 8.03
N GLY A 547 -24.79 -25.10 9.18
CA GLY A 547 -26.06 -24.44 9.37
C GLY A 547 -26.17 -23.77 10.74
N LEU A 548 -27.33 -23.17 10.99
CA LEU A 548 -27.71 -22.75 12.34
C LEU A 548 -27.85 -23.99 13.23
N VAL A 549 -27.46 -23.90 14.48
CA VAL A 549 -27.62 -24.97 15.48
C VAL A 549 -28.83 -24.60 16.35
N ASP A 550 -29.87 -25.44 16.31
CA ASP A 550 -31.15 -25.20 17.02
C ASP A 550 -31.73 -23.78 16.72
N GLY A 551 -31.57 -23.32 15.46
CA GLY A 551 -32.03 -22.00 15.02
C GLY A 551 -31.16 -20.82 15.48
N LYS A 552 -30.05 -21.06 16.17
CA LYS A 552 -29.10 -20.05 16.64
C LYS A 552 -27.92 -19.89 15.70
N PRO A 553 -27.35 -18.68 15.57
CA PRO A 553 -26.08 -18.45 14.90
C PRO A 553 -24.99 -19.36 15.45
N ALA A 554 -24.15 -19.89 14.59
CA ALA A 554 -23.11 -20.84 14.96
C ALA A 554 -21.76 -20.49 14.33
N VAL A 555 -20.68 -20.74 15.07
CA VAL A 555 -19.30 -20.61 14.63
C VAL A 555 -18.64 -21.99 14.64
N TYR A 556 -18.06 -22.35 13.50
CA TYR A 556 -17.34 -23.59 13.31
C TYR A 556 -15.84 -23.26 13.21
N VAL A 557 -15.04 -23.73 14.15
CA VAL A 557 -13.58 -23.62 14.10
C VAL A 557 -13.04 -24.91 13.48
N CYS A 558 -12.33 -24.80 12.39
CA CYS A 558 -11.87 -25.92 11.59
C CYS A 558 -10.35 -25.89 11.40
N GLU A 559 -9.78 -27.07 11.15
CA GLU A 559 -8.42 -27.26 10.67
C GLU A 559 -8.49 -28.17 9.44
N ARG A 560 -8.10 -27.67 8.26
CA ARG A 560 -8.20 -28.39 6.98
C ARG A 560 -9.58 -29.00 6.76
N PHE A 561 -10.63 -28.21 6.94
CA PHE A 561 -12.05 -28.58 6.85
C PHE A 561 -12.55 -29.55 7.93
N ALA A 562 -11.69 -30.10 8.82
CA ALA A 562 -12.12 -30.84 9.98
C ALA A 562 -12.50 -29.89 11.11
N CYS A 563 -13.79 -29.82 11.44
CA CYS A 563 -14.31 -28.85 12.39
C CYS A 563 -14.54 -29.45 13.77
N GLN A 564 -14.33 -28.61 14.80
CA GLN A 564 -14.77 -28.89 16.16
C GLN A 564 -16.30 -28.81 16.26
N ALA A 565 -16.85 -29.16 17.42
CA ALA A 565 -18.27 -28.93 17.69
C ALA A 565 -18.59 -27.44 17.50
N PRO A 566 -19.71 -27.09 16.83
CA PRO A 566 -20.06 -25.70 16.60
C PRO A 566 -20.36 -24.98 17.91
N ALA A 567 -19.84 -23.75 18.05
CA ALA A 567 -20.13 -22.86 19.15
C ALA A 567 -21.34 -21.97 18.82
N THR A 568 -22.29 -21.85 19.74
CA THR A 568 -23.48 -20.98 19.64
C THR A 568 -23.45 -19.82 20.66
N ALA A 569 -22.50 -19.88 21.60
CA ALA A 569 -22.24 -18.85 22.61
C ALA A 569 -20.74 -18.53 22.70
N PRO A 570 -20.34 -17.33 23.09
CA PRO A 570 -18.93 -16.91 23.19
C PRO A 570 -18.07 -17.85 24.05
N GLU A 571 -18.62 -18.37 25.13
CA GLU A 571 -17.93 -19.22 26.11
C GLU A 571 -17.52 -20.58 25.52
N GLU A 572 -18.21 -21.03 24.48
CA GLU A 572 -17.97 -22.32 23.80
C GLU A 572 -16.79 -22.25 22.81
N LEU A 573 -16.33 -21.06 22.45
CA LEU A 573 -15.24 -20.88 21.47
C LEU A 573 -13.86 -21.29 21.99
N GLY A 574 -13.71 -21.50 23.31
CA GLY A 574 -12.42 -21.81 23.93
C GLY A 574 -11.36 -20.70 23.74
N ILE A 575 -11.78 -19.54 23.27
CA ILE A 575 -10.94 -18.35 23.15
C ILE A 575 -10.86 -17.77 24.57
N SER A 576 -9.69 -17.88 25.20
CA SER A 576 -9.45 -17.11 26.42
C SER A 576 -9.68 -15.65 26.10
N PRO A 577 -10.53 -14.91 26.87
CA PRO A 577 -10.63 -13.46 26.72
C PRO A 577 -9.19 -12.94 26.80
N GLY A 578 -8.73 -12.31 25.74
CA GLY A 578 -7.35 -11.79 25.64
C GLY A 578 -7.02 -11.08 26.94
N VAL A 579 -5.86 -11.36 27.48
CA VAL A 579 -5.39 -10.80 28.75
C VAL A 579 -5.48 -9.29 28.69
N ARG A 580 -6.59 -8.75 29.23
CA ARG A 580 -6.65 -7.39 29.67
C ARG A 580 -5.88 -7.35 30.98
N SER A 581 -4.57 -7.17 30.91
CA SER A 581 -3.74 -6.88 32.06
C SER A 581 -2.81 -5.71 31.75
#